data_d85c46852c4b0239f81e96dc4a4bf173
#
_entry.id   d85c46852c4b0239f81e96dc4a4bf173
#
_cell.length_a   1.000
_cell.length_b   1.000
_cell.length_c   1.000
_cell.angle_alpha   90.00
_cell.angle_beta   90.00
_cell.angle_gamma   90.00
#
_symmetry.space_group_name_H-M   'P 1'
#
loop_
_entity.id
_entity.type
_entity.pdbx_description
1 polymer ?
#
loop_
_entity_poly.entity_id
_entity_poly.type
_entity_poly.pdbx_seq_one_letter_code
_entity_poly.pdbx_strand_id
1 'polypeptide(L)'
;MAETLNPVGDLNWLAVYPEIVLVVMALAITLLDLFLTDSQRRVTYWLTQLTLAGVAAMHLVYFESGLTVYGMQRMVVTDPLGHLLAFFACIAVIVALVYARPYAATRELLRGDLFTLALFVLLGISVMVSANNFLVVYLGLELMSLSLYALTALRRDDLHATEAAMKYFVLGALASGFLLYGLSMMYGATGSLELAEVFKAIGTGSINPQVLTIGVVFIVAGLAFKLGVVPFHMWVPDVYHGAPTAVTLLIAGAPKLAAFAITVRLLVEGLLGLAADWQQMLIVLSVASMAIGNLVAIAQTNLKRMLAYSTIGQMGFMLLGLTAGVVNNNTLSAANAYSSSLFYVVTYVLTTLGTFGLIMLLARQGFESDEIDDFRGLGRRTPWLAGVMAIFMFSLAGVPPTVGFYAKLAVLQSLVSTNVSGYITLAVIAVLLSFIGAYYYIRLVKVMFFDEPVQPTAVRVAAKDAQVVLWLNGAAVLLLGILPGGLMAMCAQAIVRALAS
;
A
#
# COMPACT_ATOMS: atom_id res chain seq x y z
N MET A 1 -21.17 -36.24 17.16
CA MET A 1 -20.43 -37.11 16.26
C MET A 1 -19.13 -36.36 15.95
N ALA A 2 -18.00 -36.76 16.51
CA ALA A 2 -16.71 -36.16 16.20
C ALA A 2 -16.38 -36.52 14.75
N GLU A 3 -16.45 -35.58 13.82
CA GLU A 3 -15.85 -35.77 12.52
C GLU A 3 -14.37 -36.06 12.71
N THR A 4 -13.96 -37.25 12.33
CA THR A 4 -12.54 -37.62 12.29
C THR A 4 -11.86 -36.74 11.28
N LEU A 5 -11.23 -35.67 11.76
CA LEU A 5 -10.37 -34.80 10.97
C LEU A 5 -9.38 -35.67 10.19
N ASN A 6 -9.46 -35.66 8.87
CA ASN A 6 -8.46 -36.25 8.02
C ASN A 6 -7.32 -35.24 7.89
N PRO A 7 -6.25 -35.32 8.71
CA PRO A 7 -5.29 -34.23 8.88
C PRO A 7 -4.53 -33.85 7.61
N VAL A 8 -4.57 -34.70 6.59
CA VAL A 8 -3.92 -34.44 5.30
C VAL A 8 -4.92 -33.85 4.28
N GLY A 9 -6.22 -34.20 4.36
CA GLY A 9 -7.26 -33.70 3.46
C GLY A 9 -7.64 -32.25 3.71
N ASP A 10 -7.51 -31.78 4.98
CA ASP A 10 -7.90 -30.43 5.39
C ASP A 10 -6.83 -29.37 5.15
N LEU A 11 -5.61 -29.75 4.75
CA LEU A 11 -4.52 -28.81 4.52
C LEU A 11 -4.69 -27.98 3.24
N ASN A 12 -5.31 -28.54 2.20
CA ASN A 12 -5.53 -27.90 0.91
C ASN A 12 -4.37 -27.00 0.44
N TRP A 13 -3.27 -27.63 0.04
CA TRP A 13 -2.04 -26.95 -0.37
C TRP A 13 -2.22 -25.96 -1.53
N LEU A 14 -3.25 -26.15 -2.37
CA LEU A 14 -3.54 -25.25 -3.47
C LEU A 14 -3.82 -23.82 -3.00
N ALA A 15 -4.36 -23.66 -1.79
CA ALA A 15 -4.64 -22.35 -1.22
C ALA A 15 -3.39 -21.53 -0.89
N VAL A 16 -2.22 -22.16 -0.74
CA VAL A 16 -0.96 -21.49 -0.38
C VAL A 16 0.15 -21.72 -1.41
N TYR A 17 -0.22 -22.17 -2.62
CA TYR A 17 0.77 -22.51 -3.65
C TYR A 17 1.62 -21.30 -4.08
N PRO A 18 1.07 -20.08 -4.30
CA PRO A 18 1.87 -18.90 -4.61
C PRO A 18 2.88 -18.55 -3.52
N GLU A 19 2.49 -18.65 -2.25
CA GLU A 19 3.34 -18.39 -1.09
C GLU A 19 4.46 -19.43 -0.96
N ILE A 20 4.16 -20.71 -1.24
CA ILE A 20 5.18 -21.78 -1.26
C ILE A 20 6.21 -21.51 -2.36
N VAL A 21 5.76 -21.18 -3.57
CA VAL A 21 6.67 -20.84 -4.67
C VAL A 21 7.54 -19.65 -4.28
N LEU A 22 6.93 -18.61 -3.71
CA LEU A 22 7.63 -17.40 -3.32
C LEU A 22 8.69 -17.65 -2.24
N VAL A 23 8.36 -18.41 -1.18
CA VAL A 23 9.34 -18.71 -0.12
C VAL A 23 10.47 -19.62 -0.60
N VAL A 24 10.16 -20.67 -1.38
CA VAL A 24 11.18 -21.57 -1.94
C VAL A 24 12.15 -20.79 -2.83
N MET A 25 11.61 -19.94 -3.72
CA MET A 25 12.44 -19.13 -4.59
C MET A 25 13.22 -18.05 -3.84
N ALA A 26 12.65 -17.42 -2.81
CA ALA A 26 13.37 -16.47 -1.96
C ALA A 26 14.57 -17.11 -1.28
N LEU A 27 14.40 -18.30 -0.70
CA LEU A 27 15.49 -19.06 -0.08
C LEU A 27 16.53 -19.51 -1.11
N ALA A 28 16.09 -20.02 -2.27
CA ALA A 28 17.00 -20.46 -3.33
C ALA A 28 17.83 -19.28 -3.88
N ILE A 29 17.20 -18.11 -4.10
CA ILE A 29 17.88 -16.88 -4.56
C ILE A 29 18.88 -16.40 -3.52
N THR A 30 18.50 -16.41 -2.24
CA THR A 30 19.40 -16.05 -1.13
C THR A 30 20.63 -16.95 -1.07
N LEU A 31 20.44 -18.26 -1.16
CA LEU A 31 21.55 -19.21 -1.16
C LEU A 31 22.44 -19.03 -2.40
N LEU A 32 21.85 -18.84 -3.57
CA LEU A 32 22.59 -18.62 -4.81
C LEU A 32 23.43 -17.35 -4.75
N ASP A 33 22.89 -16.26 -4.17
CA ASP A 33 23.58 -14.96 -4.09
C ASP A 33 24.88 -15.04 -3.26
N LEU A 34 24.97 -15.97 -2.29
CA LEU A 34 26.20 -16.20 -1.52
C LEU A 34 27.40 -16.64 -2.38
N PHE A 35 27.14 -17.24 -3.53
CA PHE A 35 28.17 -17.72 -4.45
C PHE A 35 28.45 -16.75 -5.61
N LEU A 36 27.67 -15.66 -5.72
CA LEU A 36 27.80 -14.70 -6.81
C LEU A 36 28.68 -13.51 -6.42
N THR A 37 29.49 -13.07 -7.38
CA THR A 37 30.26 -11.83 -7.27
C THR A 37 29.41 -10.62 -7.68
N ASP A 38 29.85 -9.40 -7.32
CA ASP A 38 29.11 -8.15 -7.64
C ASP A 38 28.82 -7.99 -9.15
N SER A 39 29.71 -8.46 -10.01
CA SER A 39 29.51 -8.43 -11.47
C SER A 39 28.42 -9.39 -11.96
N GLN A 40 28.14 -10.45 -11.20
CA GLN A 40 27.18 -11.50 -11.52
C GLN A 40 25.79 -11.27 -10.90
N ARG A 41 25.58 -10.21 -10.10
CA ARG A 41 24.30 -9.91 -9.44
C ARG A 41 23.14 -9.63 -10.40
N ARG A 42 23.43 -9.52 -11.71
CA ARG A 42 22.38 -9.57 -12.73
C ARG A 42 21.57 -10.86 -12.69
N VAL A 43 22.18 -11.98 -12.28
CA VAL A 43 21.49 -13.28 -12.14
C VAL A 43 20.47 -13.21 -11.02
N THR A 44 20.86 -12.74 -9.84
CA THR A 44 19.95 -12.51 -8.69
C THR A 44 18.78 -11.63 -9.08
N TYR A 45 19.06 -10.49 -9.76
CA TYR A 45 18.02 -9.58 -10.24
C TYR A 45 17.02 -10.27 -11.17
N TRP A 46 17.49 -10.97 -12.21
CA TRP A 46 16.60 -11.60 -13.20
C TRP A 46 15.81 -12.78 -12.59
N LEU A 47 16.44 -13.57 -11.72
CA LEU A 47 15.73 -14.65 -11.01
C LEU A 47 14.63 -14.06 -10.12
N THR A 48 14.91 -12.98 -9.40
CA THR A 48 13.90 -12.26 -8.61
C THR A 48 12.76 -11.77 -9.50
N GLN A 49 13.05 -11.10 -10.63
CA GLN A 49 12.01 -10.61 -11.55
C GLN A 49 11.17 -11.75 -12.15
N LEU A 50 11.80 -12.86 -12.53
CA LEU A 50 11.09 -14.03 -13.06
C LEU A 50 10.20 -14.69 -11.99
N THR A 51 10.69 -14.79 -10.76
CA THR A 51 9.89 -15.29 -9.62
C THR A 51 8.66 -14.41 -9.40
N LEU A 52 8.85 -13.09 -9.32
CA LEU A 52 7.77 -12.14 -9.14
C LEU A 52 6.74 -12.19 -10.28
N ALA A 53 7.20 -12.28 -11.53
CA ALA A 53 6.34 -12.40 -12.70
C ALA A 53 5.55 -13.72 -12.70
N GLY A 54 6.20 -14.83 -12.33
CA GLY A 54 5.54 -16.13 -12.20
C GLY A 54 4.46 -16.14 -11.11
N VAL A 55 4.76 -15.59 -9.94
CA VAL A 55 3.79 -15.47 -8.83
C VAL A 55 2.65 -14.51 -9.21
N ALA A 56 2.95 -13.39 -9.89
CA ALA A 56 1.91 -12.48 -10.39
C ALA A 56 0.96 -13.19 -11.37
N ALA A 57 1.51 -13.99 -12.31
CA ALA A 57 0.72 -14.77 -13.25
C ALA A 57 -0.17 -15.80 -12.53
N MET A 58 0.34 -16.47 -11.48
CA MET A 58 -0.47 -17.39 -10.68
C MET A 58 -1.65 -16.67 -10.01
N HIS A 59 -1.40 -15.53 -9.38
CA HIS A 59 -2.47 -14.74 -8.76
C HIS A 59 -3.52 -14.26 -9.77
N LEU A 60 -3.10 -13.87 -10.97
CA LEU A 60 -4.03 -13.46 -12.04
C LEU A 60 -4.92 -14.62 -12.50
N VAL A 61 -4.34 -15.81 -12.72
CA VAL A 61 -5.09 -17.02 -13.09
C VAL A 61 -6.10 -17.41 -12.00
N TYR A 62 -5.70 -17.34 -10.74
CA TYR A 62 -6.62 -17.64 -9.63
C TYR A 62 -7.71 -16.57 -9.47
N PHE A 63 -7.38 -15.29 -9.69
CA PHE A 63 -8.39 -14.22 -9.73
C PHE A 63 -9.46 -14.47 -10.80
N GLU A 64 -9.03 -14.84 -12.01
CA GLU A 64 -9.95 -15.14 -13.12
C GLU A 64 -10.84 -16.35 -12.84
N SER A 65 -10.36 -17.34 -12.07
CA SER A 65 -11.18 -18.49 -11.67
C SER A 65 -12.38 -18.10 -10.80
N GLY A 66 -12.27 -16.99 -10.08
CA GLY A 66 -13.34 -16.44 -9.22
C GLY A 66 -13.71 -17.33 -8.03
N LEU A 67 -12.90 -18.36 -7.74
CA LEU A 67 -13.16 -19.30 -6.65
C LEU A 67 -12.70 -18.75 -5.32
N THR A 68 -13.48 -19.01 -4.27
CA THR A 68 -13.07 -18.84 -2.87
C THR A 68 -12.77 -20.21 -2.28
N VAL A 69 -11.54 -20.40 -1.80
CA VAL A 69 -11.05 -21.68 -1.29
C VAL A 69 -10.41 -21.48 0.07
N TYR A 70 -10.81 -22.28 1.04
CA TYR A 70 -10.19 -22.32 2.37
C TYR A 70 -9.12 -23.41 2.42
N GLY A 71 -8.02 -23.11 3.09
CA GLY A 71 -6.90 -24.02 3.30
C GLY A 71 -6.33 -23.94 4.71
N MET A 72 -5.40 -24.85 5.02
CA MET A 72 -4.67 -24.89 6.30
C MET A 72 -5.62 -24.83 7.49
N GLN A 73 -6.61 -25.74 7.52
CA GLN A 73 -7.65 -25.78 8.58
C GLN A 73 -8.37 -24.43 8.72
N ARG A 74 -8.75 -23.82 7.62
CA ARG A 74 -9.40 -22.50 7.53
C ARG A 74 -8.58 -21.31 8.05
N MET A 75 -7.29 -21.48 8.33
CA MET A 75 -6.43 -20.35 8.68
C MET A 75 -6.16 -19.42 7.51
N VAL A 76 -6.28 -19.92 6.27
CA VAL A 76 -6.04 -19.19 5.04
C VAL A 76 -7.29 -19.25 4.15
N VAL A 77 -7.62 -18.15 3.51
CA VAL A 77 -8.63 -18.03 2.46
C VAL A 77 -7.98 -17.45 1.20
N THR A 78 -8.17 -18.12 0.09
CA THR A 78 -7.81 -17.58 -1.23
C THR A 78 -9.09 -17.21 -1.96
N ASP A 79 -9.22 -15.95 -2.27
CA ASP A 79 -10.39 -15.34 -2.88
C ASP A 79 -9.96 -14.27 -3.91
N PRO A 80 -10.87 -13.79 -4.74
CA PRO A 80 -10.54 -12.75 -5.72
C PRO A 80 -9.96 -11.47 -5.11
N LEU A 81 -10.35 -11.07 -3.89
CA LEU A 81 -9.79 -9.89 -3.24
C LEU A 81 -8.30 -10.08 -2.91
N GLY A 82 -7.95 -11.20 -2.27
CA GLY A 82 -6.57 -11.54 -1.93
C GLY A 82 -5.70 -11.65 -3.18
N HIS A 83 -6.19 -12.36 -4.21
CA HIS A 83 -5.44 -12.54 -5.46
C HIS A 83 -5.23 -11.23 -6.22
N LEU A 84 -6.24 -10.36 -6.31
CA LEU A 84 -6.10 -9.06 -6.97
C LEU A 84 -5.07 -8.18 -6.28
N LEU A 85 -5.11 -8.11 -4.95
CA LEU A 85 -4.16 -7.31 -4.16
C LEU A 85 -2.75 -7.86 -4.23
N ALA A 86 -2.58 -9.19 -4.15
CA ALA A 86 -1.27 -9.84 -4.30
C ALA A 86 -0.71 -9.66 -5.71
N PHE A 87 -1.54 -9.73 -6.75
CA PHE A 87 -1.14 -9.44 -8.14
C PHE A 87 -0.57 -8.02 -8.25
N PHE A 88 -1.31 -7.00 -7.78
CA PHE A 88 -0.82 -5.62 -7.83
C PHE A 88 0.40 -5.39 -6.92
N ALA A 89 0.52 -6.11 -5.80
CA ALA A 89 1.72 -6.06 -4.96
C ALA A 89 2.95 -6.64 -5.69
N CYS A 90 2.80 -7.75 -6.42
CA CYS A 90 3.86 -8.30 -7.27
C CYS A 90 4.30 -7.28 -8.33
N ILE A 91 3.34 -6.68 -9.06
CA ILE A 91 3.64 -5.65 -10.05
C ILE A 91 4.34 -4.45 -9.42
N ALA A 92 3.90 -4.02 -8.24
CA ALA A 92 4.53 -2.91 -7.53
C ALA A 92 5.98 -3.21 -7.16
N VAL A 93 6.29 -4.42 -6.67
CA VAL A 93 7.66 -4.83 -6.34
C VAL A 93 8.51 -4.99 -7.60
N ILE A 94 7.99 -5.58 -8.70
CA ILE A 94 8.66 -5.66 -10.00
C ILE A 94 9.10 -4.28 -10.45
N VAL A 95 8.18 -3.33 -10.52
CA VAL A 95 8.43 -1.96 -10.98
C VAL A 95 9.40 -1.24 -10.04
N ALA A 96 9.23 -1.40 -8.72
CA ALA A 96 10.14 -0.81 -7.73
C ALA A 96 11.58 -1.31 -7.93
N LEU A 97 11.80 -2.60 -8.16
CA LEU A 97 13.13 -3.17 -8.38
C LEU A 97 13.72 -2.76 -9.74
N VAL A 98 12.90 -2.52 -10.78
CA VAL A 98 13.39 -1.96 -12.06
C VAL A 98 13.93 -0.54 -11.83
N TYR A 99 13.21 0.31 -11.13
CA TYR A 99 13.69 1.66 -10.79
C TYR A 99 14.87 1.64 -9.81
N ALA A 100 14.85 0.73 -8.84
CA ALA A 100 15.89 0.61 -7.82
C ALA A 100 17.23 0.16 -8.39
N ARG A 101 17.26 -0.67 -9.45
CA ARG A 101 18.49 -1.27 -9.98
C ARG A 101 19.56 -0.24 -10.36
N PRO A 102 19.30 0.76 -11.22
CA PRO A 102 20.32 1.76 -11.58
C PRO A 102 20.71 2.66 -10.40
N TYR A 103 19.76 2.99 -9.54
CA TYR A 103 19.98 3.78 -8.33
C TYR A 103 20.88 3.04 -7.33
N ALA A 104 20.57 1.78 -7.04
CA ALA A 104 21.30 0.94 -6.09
C ALA A 104 22.71 0.61 -6.59
N ALA A 105 22.89 0.42 -7.90
CA ALA A 105 24.19 0.14 -8.51
C ALA A 105 25.21 1.27 -8.30
N THR A 106 24.75 2.54 -8.36
CA THR A 106 25.62 3.71 -8.17
C THR A 106 25.94 4.01 -6.70
N ARG A 107 25.31 3.32 -5.76
CA ARG A 107 25.39 3.56 -4.30
C ARG A 107 25.85 2.34 -3.52
N GLU A 108 26.33 1.30 -4.20
CA GLU A 108 26.76 0.03 -3.60
C GLU A 108 25.66 -0.68 -2.77
N LEU A 109 24.39 -0.35 -3.07
CA LEU A 109 23.22 -0.97 -2.44
C LEU A 109 22.67 -2.16 -3.24
N LEU A 110 23.22 -2.43 -4.44
CA LEU A 110 22.81 -3.56 -5.28
C LEU A 110 23.43 -4.85 -4.72
N ARG A 111 22.92 -5.29 -3.57
CA ARG A 111 23.36 -6.50 -2.85
C ARG A 111 22.23 -7.50 -2.78
N GLY A 112 22.54 -8.78 -2.51
CA GLY A 112 21.55 -9.84 -2.33
C GLY A 112 20.47 -9.50 -1.30
N ASP A 113 20.86 -8.83 -0.22
CA ASP A 113 19.97 -8.38 0.85
C ASP A 113 18.75 -7.56 0.33
N LEU A 114 18.98 -6.67 -0.66
CA LEU A 114 17.90 -5.89 -1.27
C LEU A 114 16.83 -6.79 -1.89
N PHE A 115 17.24 -7.81 -2.63
CA PHE A 115 16.33 -8.71 -3.35
C PHE A 115 15.64 -9.69 -2.39
N THR A 116 16.40 -10.28 -1.49
CA THR A 116 15.89 -11.24 -0.49
C THR A 116 14.84 -10.57 0.41
N LEU A 117 15.17 -9.39 0.96
CA LEU A 117 14.24 -8.68 1.83
C LEU A 117 13.01 -8.17 1.06
N ALA A 118 13.16 -7.77 -0.21
CA ALA A 118 12.01 -7.41 -1.04
C ALA A 118 11.07 -8.60 -1.29
N LEU A 119 11.62 -9.81 -1.49
CA LEU A 119 10.83 -11.04 -1.60
C LEU A 119 10.14 -11.39 -0.28
N PHE A 120 10.80 -11.22 0.88
CA PHE A 120 10.16 -11.42 2.18
C PHE A 120 9.09 -10.36 2.49
N VAL A 121 9.26 -9.11 2.04
CA VAL A 121 8.19 -8.11 2.10
C VAL A 121 6.96 -8.60 1.34
N LEU A 122 7.16 -9.08 0.10
CA LEU A 122 6.05 -9.60 -0.71
C LEU A 122 5.43 -10.86 -0.10
N LEU A 123 6.25 -11.77 0.45
CA LEU A 123 5.74 -12.96 1.14
C LEU A 123 4.85 -12.56 2.33
N GLY A 124 5.29 -11.60 3.15
CA GLY A 124 4.47 -11.07 4.23
C GLY A 124 3.15 -10.45 3.74
N ILE A 125 3.19 -9.74 2.62
CA ILE A 125 2.00 -9.20 1.95
C ILE A 125 1.07 -10.33 1.51
N SER A 126 1.58 -11.35 0.81
CA SER A 126 0.78 -12.49 0.34
C SER A 126 0.11 -13.23 1.49
N VAL A 127 0.85 -13.49 2.58
CA VAL A 127 0.30 -14.11 3.80
C VAL A 127 -0.80 -13.24 4.43
N MET A 128 -0.63 -11.92 4.45
CA MET A 128 -1.66 -11.02 5.00
C MET A 128 -2.94 -10.99 4.16
N VAL A 129 -2.82 -10.93 2.84
CA VAL A 129 -4.01 -10.82 1.98
C VAL A 129 -4.81 -12.11 1.92
N SER A 130 -4.18 -13.26 2.19
CA SER A 130 -4.82 -14.59 2.26
C SER A 130 -5.22 -15.00 3.69
N ALA A 131 -4.99 -14.16 4.70
CA ALA A 131 -5.25 -14.52 6.09
C ALA A 131 -6.76 -14.57 6.41
N ASN A 132 -7.20 -15.67 7.05
CA ASN A 132 -8.55 -15.86 7.61
C ASN A 132 -8.51 -16.06 9.13
N ASN A 133 -7.35 -15.82 9.74
CA ASN A 133 -7.10 -16.05 11.16
C ASN A 133 -6.24 -14.91 11.71
N PHE A 134 -6.54 -14.44 12.92
CA PHE A 134 -5.84 -13.33 13.55
C PHE A 134 -4.32 -13.53 13.67
N LEU A 135 -3.87 -14.77 13.95
CA LEU A 135 -2.44 -15.07 14.03
C LEU A 135 -1.77 -15.00 12.66
N VAL A 136 -2.44 -15.46 11.60
CA VAL A 136 -1.90 -15.40 10.23
C VAL A 136 -1.79 -13.95 9.78
N VAL A 137 -2.81 -13.10 10.06
CA VAL A 137 -2.72 -11.64 9.85
C VAL A 137 -1.48 -11.07 10.53
N TYR A 138 -1.29 -11.38 11.81
CA TYR A 138 -0.18 -10.85 12.59
C TYR A 138 1.18 -11.33 12.08
N LEU A 139 1.32 -12.62 11.77
CA LEU A 139 2.57 -13.20 11.25
C LEU A 139 2.96 -12.60 9.89
N GLY A 140 2.01 -12.45 8.97
CA GLY A 140 2.26 -11.81 7.67
C GLY A 140 2.67 -10.34 7.84
N LEU A 141 2.01 -9.62 8.74
CA LEU A 141 2.31 -8.23 9.06
C LEU A 141 3.72 -8.06 9.64
N GLU A 142 4.14 -8.96 10.55
CA GLU A 142 5.47 -8.90 11.14
C GLU A 142 6.56 -9.27 10.13
N LEU A 143 6.34 -10.30 9.31
CA LEU A 143 7.27 -10.67 8.25
C LEU A 143 7.53 -9.50 7.28
N MET A 144 6.48 -8.84 6.81
CA MET A 144 6.59 -7.64 5.98
C MET A 144 7.33 -6.52 6.72
N SER A 145 6.94 -6.24 7.96
CA SER A 145 7.44 -5.09 8.72
C SER A 145 8.91 -5.23 9.10
N LEU A 146 9.34 -6.39 9.63
CA LEU A 146 10.73 -6.65 9.98
C LEU A 146 11.64 -6.58 8.75
N SER A 147 11.17 -7.07 7.61
CA SER A 147 11.90 -6.96 6.34
C SER A 147 12.05 -5.49 5.90
N LEU A 148 11.02 -4.67 6.06
CA LEU A 148 11.07 -3.23 5.75
C LEU A 148 11.97 -2.45 6.73
N TYR A 149 12.01 -2.84 8.02
CA TYR A 149 12.91 -2.21 9.00
C TYR A 149 14.37 -2.48 8.62
N ALA A 150 14.69 -3.73 8.25
CA ALA A 150 16.03 -4.10 7.78
C ALA A 150 16.40 -3.38 6.47
N LEU A 151 15.48 -3.27 5.52
CA LEU A 151 15.69 -2.52 4.26
C LEU A 151 15.95 -1.04 4.53
N THR A 152 15.24 -0.42 5.49
CA THR A 152 15.44 1.00 5.83
C THR A 152 16.88 1.25 6.33
N ALA A 153 17.45 0.28 7.07
CA ALA A 153 18.83 0.31 7.55
C ALA A 153 19.87 -0.20 6.53
N LEU A 154 19.51 -0.43 5.27
CA LEU A 154 20.40 -1.03 4.27
C LEU A 154 21.69 -0.22 4.07
N ARG A 155 21.63 1.10 4.22
CA ARG A 155 22.77 2.02 4.20
C ARG A 155 23.28 2.24 5.63
N ARG A 156 24.02 1.25 6.14
CA ARG A 156 24.41 1.16 7.57
C ARG A 156 25.25 2.35 8.07
N ASP A 157 26.06 2.94 7.21
CA ASP A 157 26.98 4.03 7.53
C ASP A 157 26.34 5.42 7.40
N ASP A 158 25.07 5.49 7.02
CA ASP A 158 24.30 6.73 6.89
C ASP A 158 23.49 6.97 8.17
N LEU A 159 23.77 8.08 8.86
CA LEU A 159 23.09 8.44 10.11
C LEU A 159 21.60 8.66 9.92
N HIS A 160 21.18 9.25 8.80
CA HIS A 160 19.76 9.50 8.51
C HIS A 160 18.99 8.20 8.26
N ALA A 161 19.59 7.26 7.51
CA ALA A 161 18.99 5.95 7.29
C ALA A 161 18.90 5.13 8.57
N THR A 162 19.93 5.17 9.42
CA THR A 162 19.95 4.46 10.70
C THR A 162 18.93 5.05 11.68
N GLU A 163 18.82 6.38 11.77
CA GLU A 163 17.82 7.07 12.60
C GLU A 163 16.40 6.74 12.11
N ALA A 164 16.16 6.79 10.81
CA ALA A 164 14.89 6.44 10.20
C ALA A 164 14.50 4.97 10.51
N ALA A 165 15.44 4.04 10.40
CA ALA A 165 15.23 2.62 10.73
C ALA A 165 14.89 2.41 12.20
N MET A 166 15.60 3.08 13.12
CA MET A 166 15.31 3.03 14.55
C MET A 166 13.93 3.58 14.89
N LYS A 167 13.54 4.73 14.34
CA LYS A 167 12.20 5.30 14.50
C LYS A 167 11.13 4.35 13.96
N TYR A 168 11.35 3.78 12.77
CA TYR A 168 10.40 2.89 12.13
C TYR A 168 10.23 1.60 12.94
N PHE A 169 11.33 1.02 13.42
CA PHE A 169 11.31 -0.19 14.25
C PHE A 169 10.58 0.04 15.59
N VAL A 170 10.98 1.07 16.35
CA VAL A 170 10.42 1.31 17.69
C VAL A 170 8.93 1.64 17.62
N LEU A 171 8.56 2.58 16.75
CA LEU A 171 7.15 2.97 16.60
C LEU A 171 6.32 1.84 15.96
N GLY A 172 6.93 1.07 15.04
CA GLY A 172 6.29 -0.07 14.41
C GLY A 172 6.05 -1.23 15.37
N ALA A 173 7.01 -1.55 16.23
CA ALA A 173 6.85 -2.57 17.26
C ALA A 173 5.75 -2.20 18.26
N LEU A 174 5.67 -0.91 18.66
CA LEU A 174 4.59 -0.42 19.52
C LEU A 174 3.21 -0.59 18.83
N ALA A 175 3.10 -0.23 17.55
CA ALA A 175 1.86 -0.34 16.82
C ALA A 175 1.45 -1.81 16.58
N SER A 176 2.42 -2.69 16.33
CA SER A 176 2.19 -4.14 16.26
C SER A 176 1.69 -4.70 17.60
N GLY A 177 2.23 -4.18 18.71
CA GLY A 177 1.76 -4.49 20.06
C GLY A 177 0.31 -4.06 20.28
N PHE A 178 -0.10 -2.88 19.80
CA PHE A 178 -1.49 -2.44 19.86
C PHE A 178 -2.40 -3.38 19.07
N LEU A 179 -2.03 -3.71 17.83
CA LEU A 179 -2.81 -4.63 17.02
C LEU A 179 -2.96 -5.99 17.71
N LEU A 180 -1.85 -6.58 18.17
CA LEU A 180 -1.86 -7.87 18.84
C LEU A 180 -2.71 -7.86 20.12
N TYR A 181 -2.62 -6.77 20.88
CA TYR A 181 -3.45 -6.61 22.09
C TYR A 181 -4.93 -6.54 21.74
N GLY A 182 -5.32 -5.77 20.71
CA GLY A 182 -6.69 -5.71 20.22
C GLY A 182 -7.21 -7.07 19.73
N LEU A 183 -6.41 -7.80 18.96
CA LEU A 183 -6.72 -9.17 18.51
C LEU A 183 -6.88 -10.15 19.70
N SER A 184 -6.02 -10.03 20.71
CA SER A 184 -6.10 -10.83 21.94
C SER A 184 -7.37 -10.55 22.74
N MET A 185 -7.81 -9.29 22.80
CA MET A 185 -9.08 -8.92 23.41
C MET A 185 -10.28 -9.51 22.67
N MET A 186 -10.24 -9.47 21.32
CA MET A 186 -11.29 -10.11 20.50
C MET A 186 -11.32 -11.62 20.71
N TYR A 187 -10.15 -12.28 20.75
CA TYR A 187 -10.06 -13.69 21.08
C TYR A 187 -10.62 -14.00 22.48
N GLY A 188 -10.23 -13.23 23.50
CA GLY A 188 -10.73 -13.37 24.86
C GLY A 188 -12.25 -13.18 24.98
N ALA A 189 -12.82 -12.32 24.13
CA ALA A 189 -14.26 -12.04 24.10
C ALA A 189 -15.07 -13.11 23.33
N THR A 190 -14.53 -13.60 22.20
CA THR A 190 -15.26 -14.48 21.26
C THR A 190 -14.88 -15.95 21.36
N GLY A 191 -13.71 -16.26 21.92
CA GLY A 191 -13.16 -17.62 22.02
C GLY A 191 -12.61 -18.16 20.70
N SER A 192 -12.57 -17.36 19.62
CA SER A 192 -12.09 -17.78 18.30
C SER A 192 -11.05 -16.82 17.73
N LEU A 193 -10.15 -17.35 16.90
CA LEU A 193 -9.18 -16.61 16.10
C LEU A 193 -9.59 -16.52 14.61
N GLU A 194 -10.55 -17.33 14.18
CA GLU A 194 -11.08 -17.35 12.81
C GLU A 194 -12.07 -16.20 12.60
N LEU A 195 -11.89 -15.42 11.51
CA LEU A 195 -12.67 -14.21 11.24
C LEU A 195 -14.19 -14.48 11.18
N ALA A 196 -14.63 -15.54 10.50
CA ALA A 196 -16.04 -15.87 10.39
C ALA A 196 -16.66 -16.28 11.72
N GLU A 197 -15.93 -16.99 12.57
CA GLU A 197 -16.42 -17.38 13.90
C GLU A 197 -16.46 -16.19 14.86
N VAL A 198 -15.48 -15.27 14.77
CA VAL A 198 -15.49 -13.99 15.50
C VAL A 198 -16.72 -13.17 15.12
N PHE A 199 -17.00 -13.02 13.82
CA PHE A 199 -18.19 -12.31 13.33
C PHE A 199 -19.48 -12.91 13.88
N LYS A 200 -19.62 -14.25 13.83
CA LYS A 200 -20.80 -14.96 14.40
C LYS A 200 -20.94 -14.73 15.90
N ALA A 201 -19.83 -14.86 16.64
CA ALA A 201 -19.85 -14.67 18.10
C ALA A 201 -20.30 -13.26 18.51
N ILE A 202 -19.82 -12.22 17.79
CA ILE A 202 -20.25 -10.83 18.01
C ILE A 202 -21.76 -10.70 17.74
N GLY A 203 -22.27 -11.34 16.70
CA GLY A 203 -23.69 -11.32 16.32
C GLY A 203 -24.63 -11.92 17.36
N THR A 204 -24.14 -12.73 18.31
CA THR A 204 -24.98 -13.30 19.40
C THR A 204 -25.47 -12.26 20.41
N GLY A 205 -24.79 -11.10 20.49
CA GLY A 205 -25.13 -10.05 21.48
C GLY A 205 -24.84 -10.41 22.94
N SER A 206 -24.23 -11.57 23.23
CA SER A 206 -23.96 -12.05 24.58
C SER A 206 -22.63 -11.51 25.17
N ILE A 207 -21.79 -10.89 24.37
CA ILE A 207 -20.46 -10.41 24.76
C ILE A 207 -20.56 -8.99 25.33
N ASN A 208 -19.72 -8.69 26.34
CA ASN A 208 -19.66 -7.35 26.91
C ASN A 208 -19.23 -6.33 25.85
N PRO A 209 -20.08 -5.32 25.51
CA PRO A 209 -19.78 -4.35 24.47
C PRO A 209 -18.51 -3.53 24.75
N GLN A 210 -18.19 -3.26 26.03
CA GLN A 210 -17.00 -2.49 26.39
C GLN A 210 -15.70 -3.21 25.98
N VAL A 211 -15.63 -4.53 26.14
CA VAL A 211 -14.48 -5.35 25.75
C VAL A 211 -14.32 -5.31 24.23
N LEU A 212 -15.43 -5.44 23.49
CA LEU A 212 -15.42 -5.37 22.04
C LEU A 212 -14.95 -3.99 21.55
N THR A 213 -15.50 -2.91 22.11
CA THR A 213 -15.13 -1.54 21.72
C THR A 213 -13.66 -1.26 22.00
N ILE A 214 -13.11 -1.64 23.16
CA ILE A 214 -11.68 -1.45 23.46
C ILE A 214 -10.83 -2.28 22.49
N GLY A 215 -11.20 -3.54 22.21
CA GLY A 215 -10.49 -4.37 21.23
C GLY A 215 -10.45 -3.72 19.85
N VAL A 216 -11.58 -3.17 19.36
CA VAL A 216 -11.66 -2.45 18.09
C VAL A 216 -10.76 -1.20 18.09
N VAL A 217 -10.73 -0.43 19.18
CA VAL A 217 -9.85 0.76 19.28
C VAL A 217 -8.40 0.39 19.07
N PHE A 218 -7.91 -0.67 19.71
CA PHE A 218 -6.53 -1.13 19.55
C PHE A 218 -6.25 -1.70 18.16
N ILE A 219 -7.20 -2.43 17.55
CA ILE A 219 -7.09 -2.91 16.17
C ILE A 219 -7.00 -1.73 15.21
N VAL A 220 -7.92 -0.75 15.33
CA VAL A 220 -7.92 0.45 14.48
C VAL A 220 -6.64 1.26 14.66
N ALA A 221 -6.10 1.39 15.88
CA ALA A 221 -4.82 2.05 16.13
C ALA A 221 -3.65 1.37 15.39
N GLY A 222 -3.58 0.04 15.43
CA GLY A 222 -2.57 -0.73 14.71
C GLY A 222 -2.69 -0.58 13.18
N LEU A 223 -3.92 -0.66 12.65
CA LEU A 223 -4.21 -0.44 11.23
C LEU A 223 -3.88 0.99 10.78
N ALA A 224 -4.23 1.98 11.60
CA ALA A 224 -3.95 3.40 11.36
C ALA A 224 -2.45 3.66 11.25
N PHE A 225 -1.63 3.04 12.08
CA PHE A 225 -0.18 3.11 11.97
C PHE A 225 0.32 2.53 10.64
N LYS A 226 -0.14 1.35 10.23
CA LYS A 226 0.30 0.70 8.98
C LYS A 226 -0.12 1.49 7.74
N LEU A 227 -1.29 2.10 7.76
CA LEU A 227 -1.73 3.04 6.72
C LEU A 227 -0.94 4.35 6.76
N GLY A 228 -0.45 4.73 7.94
CA GLY A 228 0.25 6.00 8.17
C GLY A 228 -0.73 7.18 8.29
N VAL A 229 -1.89 6.98 8.92
CA VAL A 229 -2.90 8.01 9.12
C VAL A 229 -2.80 8.65 10.52
N VAL A 230 -3.28 9.88 10.63
CA VAL A 230 -3.27 10.68 11.87
C VAL A 230 -4.15 10.00 12.93
N PRO A 231 -3.71 9.90 14.22
CA PRO A 231 -2.47 10.45 14.79
C PRO A 231 -1.24 9.53 14.67
N PHE A 232 -1.36 8.34 14.11
CA PHE A 232 -0.31 7.31 14.06
C PHE A 232 0.65 7.48 12.85
N HIS A 233 0.72 8.65 12.26
CA HIS A 233 1.45 8.98 11.02
C HIS A 233 2.91 9.39 11.23
N MET A 234 3.34 9.66 12.45
CA MET A 234 4.59 10.38 12.76
C MET A 234 5.85 9.73 12.18
N TRP A 235 5.83 8.42 11.95
CA TRP A 235 6.93 7.68 11.34
C TRP A 235 7.09 7.96 9.83
N VAL A 236 6.00 8.28 9.13
CA VAL A 236 5.98 8.33 7.65
C VAL A 236 6.93 9.39 7.09
N PRO A 237 6.92 10.67 7.55
CA PRO A 237 7.81 11.70 7.01
C PRO A 237 9.29 11.41 7.26
N ASP A 238 9.62 10.93 8.45
CA ASP A 238 11.01 10.68 8.84
C ASP A 238 11.59 9.46 8.13
N VAL A 239 10.78 8.38 7.99
CA VAL A 239 11.21 7.16 7.30
C VAL A 239 11.32 7.39 5.80
N TYR A 240 10.36 8.08 5.17
CA TYR A 240 10.42 8.37 3.73
C TYR A 240 11.62 9.26 3.38
N HIS A 241 11.94 10.23 4.24
CA HIS A 241 13.08 11.12 4.04
C HIS A 241 14.41 10.39 4.26
N GLY A 242 14.56 9.68 5.39
CA GLY A 242 15.85 9.10 5.80
C GLY A 242 16.19 7.78 5.08
N ALA A 243 15.22 6.98 4.67
CA ALA A 243 15.49 5.75 3.94
C ALA A 243 16.08 6.02 2.54
N PRO A 244 16.94 5.13 2.02
CA PRO A 244 17.34 5.16 0.62
C PRO A 244 16.10 5.20 -0.28
N THR A 245 16.09 6.02 -1.34
CA THR A 245 14.88 6.26 -2.16
C THR A 245 14.29 4.98 -2.76
N ALA A 246 15.12 3.99 -3.09
CA ALA A 246 14.68 2.67 -3.52
C ALA A 246 13.84 1.93 -2.45
N VAL A 247 14.23 2.07 -1.18
CA VAL A 247 13.51 1.49 -0.04
C VAL A 247 12.26 2.30 0.27
N THR A 248 12.35 3.64 0.18
CA THR A 248 11.17 4.51 0.31
C THR A 248 10.08 4.11 -0.68
N LEU A 249 10.44 3.81 -1.94
CA LEU A 249 9.48 3.36 -2.94
C LEU A 249 8.82 2.03 -2.56
N LEU A 250 9.59 1.07 -2.04
CA LEU A 250 9.03 -0.20 -1.55
C LEU A 250 8.04 0.04 -0.40
N ILE A 251 8.37 0.89 0.58
CA ILE A 251 7.51 1.22 1.73
C ILE A 251 6.22 1.94 1.28
N ALA A 252 6.35 2.86 0.32
CA ALA A 252 5.23 3.68 -0.15
C ALA A 252 4.28 2.94 -1.11
N GLY A 253 4.72 1.84 -1.70
CA GLY A 253 4.02 1.06 -2.71
C GLY A 253 3.25 -0.14 -2.16
N ALA A 254 3.75 -1.34 -2.42
CA ALA A 254 3.08 -2.61 -2.13
C ALA A 254 2.52 -2.76 -0.69
N PRO A 255 3.18 -2.30 0.39
CA PRO A 255 2.64 -2.39 1.74
C PRO A 255 1.31 -1.66 1.97
N LYS A 256 0.98 -0.66 1.15
CA LYS A 256 -0.32 0.03 1.23
C LYS A 256 -1.47 -0.85 0.76
N LEU A 257 -1.22 -1.72 -0.24
CA LEU A 257 -2.20 -2.73 -0.67
C LEU A 257 -2.47 -3.74 0.45
N ALA A 258 -1.42 -4.21 1.12
CA ALA A 258 -1.55 -5.12 2.25
C ALA A 258 -2.26 -4.49 3.45
N ALA A 259 -1.93 -3.22 3.78
CA ALA A 259 -2.60 -2.50 4.85
C ALA A 259 -4.09 -2.31 4.56
N PHE A 260 -4.47 -2.05 3.30
CA PHE A 260 -5.87 -2.05 2.87
C PHE A 260 -6.51 -3.45 3.04
N ALA A 261 -5.83 -4.51 2.59
CA ALA A 261 -6.33 -5.87 2.70
C ALA A 261 -6.67 -6.25 4.14
N ILE A 262 -5.72 -6.06 5.07
CA ILE A 262 -5.99 -6.39 6.48
C ILE A 262 -7.04 -5.49 7.11
N THR A 263 -7.20 -4.26 6.64
CA THR A 263 -8.29 -3.38 7.09
C THR A 263 -9.65 -3.96 6.69
N VAL A 264 -9.78 -4.44 5.44
CA VAL A 264 -11.01 -5.10 4.98
C VAL A 264 -11.22 -6.42 5.72
N ARG A 265 -10.21 -7.30 5.78
CA ARG A 265 -10.30 -8.60 6.48
C ARG A 265 -10.75 -8.44 7.94
N LEU A 266 -10.10 -7.56 8.69
CA LEU A 266 -10.40 -7.37 10.11
C LEU A 266 -11.71 -6.62 10.33
N LEU A 267 -11.91 -5.47 9.70
CA LEU A 267 -13.04 -4.59 10.00
C LEU A 267 -14.32 -4.99 9.26
N VAL A 268 -14.20 -5.41 7.99
CA VAL A 268 -15.37 -5.72 7.15
C VAL A 268 -15.77 -7.19 7.28
N GLU A 269 -14.84 -8.14 7.25
CA GLU A 269 -15.19 -9.56 7.33
C GLU A 269 -15.33 -10.02 8.80
N GLY A 270 -14.37 -9.66 9.68
CA GLY A 270 -14.37 -10.13 11.07
C GLY A 270 -15.24 -9.30 12.02
N LEU A 271 -15.26 -7.98 11.84
CA LEU A 271 -15.83 -7.03 12.81
C LEU A 271 -16.96 -6.17 12.24
N LEU A 272 -17.66 -6.62 11.19
CA LEU A 272 -18.76 -5.87 10.58
C LEU A 272 -19.90 -5.57 11.57
N GLY A 273 -20.14 -6.46 12.52
CA GLY A 273 -21.11 -6.21 13.58
C GLY A 273 -20.82 -5.00 14.48
N LEU A 274 -19.58 -4.49 14.44
CA LEU A 274 -19.12 -3.30 15.16
C LEU A 274 -18.89 -2.11 14.22
N ALA A 275 -19.53 -2.12 13.03
CA ALA A 275 -19.33 -1.10 12.02
C ALA A 275 -19.67 0.32 12.50
N ALA A 276 -20.69 0.47 13.36
CA ALA A 276 -21.05 1.74 13.95
C ALA A 276 -19.90 2.37 14.76
N ASP A 277 -19.08 1.55 15.43
CA ASP A 277 -17.95 2.02 16.23
C ASP A 277 -16.74 2.33 15.34
N TRP A 278 -16.26 1.36 14.53
CA TRP A 278 -15.05 1.57 13.77
C TRP A 278 -15.20 2.56 12.62
N GLN A 279 -16.39 2.71 12.02
CA GLN A 279 -16.60 3.73 10.98
C GLN A 279 -16.47 5.15 11.54
N GLN A 280 -16.99 5.43 12.75
CA GLN A 280 -16.81 6.72 13.40
C GLN A 280 -15.33 7.04 13.65
N MET A 281 -14.55 6.04 14.09
CA MET A 281 -13.09 6.18 14.26
C MET A 281 -12.43 6.49 12.92
N LEU A 282 -12.77 5.75 11.86
CA LEU A 282 -12.21 5.99 10.52
C LEU A 282 -12.57 7.37 9.96
N ILE A 283 -13.76 7.91 10.22
CA ILE A 283 -14.15 9.28 9.84
C ILE A 283 -13.18 10.29 10.47
N VAL A 284 -12.94 10.19 11.77
CA VAL A 284 -12.03 11.10 12.48
C VAL A 284 -10.60 10.98 11.94
N LEU A 285 -10.09 9.75 11.79
CA LEU A 285 -8.75 9.48 11.25
C LEU A 285 -8.60 10.01 9.82
N SER A 286 -9.63 9.85 9.00
CA SER A 286 -9.66 10.29 7.61
C SER A 286 -9.59 11.82 7.50
N VAL A 287 -10.49 12.54 8.17
CA VAL A 287 -10.54 14.01 8.13
C VAL A 287 -9.25 14.60 8.70
N ALA A 288 -8.78 14.11 9.85
CA ALA A 288 -7.54 14.56 10.46
C ALA A 288 -6.32 14.31 9.55
N SER A 289 -6.28 13.17 8.86
CA SER A 289 -5.19 12.84 7.94
C SER A 289 -5.20 13.71 6.69
N MET A 290 -6.35 13.97 6.11
CA MET A 290 -6.47 14.89 4.97
C MET A 290 -6.08 16.32 5.38
N ALA A 291 -6.51 16.78 6.56
CA ALA A 291 -6.19 18.12 7.05
C ALA A 291 -4.69 18.28 7.34
N ILE A 292 -4.13 17.46 8.22
CA ILE A 292 -2.72 17.56 8.63
C ILE A 292 -1.80 17.22 7.46
N GLY A 293 -2.08 16.14 6.71
CA GLY A 293 -1.28 15.74 5.57
C GLY A 293 -1.14 16.87 4.54
N ASN A 294 -2.25 17.47 4.12
CA ASN A 294 -2.21 18.53 3.10
C ASN A 294 -1.62 19.85 3.64
N LEU A 295 -1.96 20.26 4.86
CA LEU A 295 -1.44 21.52 5.42
C LEU A 295 0.07 21.46 5.65
N VAL A 296 0.58 20.35 6.19
CA VAL A 296 2.01 20.23 6.49
C VAL A 296 2.83 19.99 5.23
N ALA A 297 2.27 19.32 4.20
CA ALA A 297 2.93 19.15 2.90
C ALA A 297 3.29 20.49 2.24
N ILE A 298 2.48 21.53 2.42
CA ILE A 298 2.73 22.87 1.87
C ILE A 298 4.05 23.46 2.36
N ALA A 299 4.41 23.22 3.62
CA ALA A 299 5.61 23.77 4.24
C ALA A 299 6.90 23.00 3.93
N GLN A 300 6.81 21.84 3.25
CA GLN A 300 7.99 21.02 2.97
C GLN A 300 8.80 21.58 1.79
N THR A 301 10.12 21.52 1.93
CA THR A 301 11.10 21.81 0.86
C THR A 301 11.67 20.54 0.26
N ASN A 302 11.80 19.48 1.06
CA ASN A 302 12.21 18.17 0.60
C ASN A 302 11.04 17.43 -0.04
N LEU A 303 11.23 16.94 -1.27
CA LEU A 303 10.19 16.30 -2.08
C LEU A 303 9.74 14.96 -1.46
N LYS A 304 10.66 14.16 -0.89
CA LYS A 304 10.31 12.90 -0.25
C LYS A 304 9.43 13.14 0.99
N ARG A 305 9.73 14.15 1.80
CA ARG A 305 8.88 14.55 2.94
C ARG A 305 7.53 15.08 2.48
N MET A 306 7.51 15.90 1.42
CA MET A 306 6.25 16.38 0.83
C MET A 306 5.38 15.21 0.37
N LEU A 307 5.95 14.22 -0.32
CA LEU A 307 5.24 13.02 -0.76
C LEU A 307 4.83 12.12 0.43
N ALA A 308 5.57 12.12 1.53
CA ALA A 308 5.18 11.43 2.76
C ALA A 308 3.90 12.03 3.37
N TYR A 309 3.83 13.36 3.51
CA TYR A 309 2.61 14.04 3.95
C TYR A 309 1.46 13.90 2.95
N SER A 310 1.77 13.91 1.65
CA SER A 310 0.83 13.53 0.59
C SER A 310 0.24 12.14 0.85
N THR A 311 1.09 11.13 1.13
CA THR A 311 0.65 9.77 1.45
C THR A 311 -0.34 9.73 2.62
N ILE A 312 -0.08 10.50 3.69
CA ILE A 312 -0.97 10.61 4.85
C ILE A 312 -2.35 11.12 4.41
N GLY A 313 -2.40 12.19 3.62
CA GLY A 313 -3.64 12.75 3.09
C GLY A 313 -4.38 11.78 2.14
N GLN A 314 -3.64 11.09 1.26
CA GLN A 314 -4.22 10.13 0.31
C GLN A 314 -4.80 8.89 1.02
N MET A 315 -4.12 8.39 2.06
CA MET A 315 -4.66 7.29 2.87
C MET A 315 -5.89 7.73 3.66
N GLY A 316 -5.92 8.97 4.15
CA GLY A 316 -7.13 9.56 4.72
C GLY A 316 -8.29 9.56 3.71
N PHE A 317 -8.04 9.90 2.45
CA PHE A 317 -9.06 9.89 1.39
C PHE A 317 -9.54 8.47 1.06
N MET A 318 -8.63 7.48 1.02
CA MET A 318 -8.96 6.08 0.83
C MET A 318 -9.88 5.56 1.95
N LEU A 319 -9.62 5.93 3.21
CA LEU A 319 -10.44 5.52 4.36
C LEU A 319 -11.89 6.00 4.26
N LEU A 320 -12.16 7.13 3.61
CA LEU A 320 -13.52 7.65 3.44
C LEU A 320 -14.46 6.65 2.77
N GLY A 321 -13.99 5.92 1.75
CA GLY A 321 -14.82 4.92 1.11
C GLY A 321 -15.21 3.79 2.06
N LEU A 322 -14.31 3.40 2.98
CA LEU A 322 -14.64 2.38 3.98
C LEU A 322 -15.72 2.84 4.97
N THR A 323 -15.86 4.13 5.21
CA THR A 323 -16.85 4.66 6.14
C THR A 323 -18.29 4.61 5.62
N ALA A 324 -18.49 4.47 4.31
CA ALA A 324 -19.80 4.48 3.67
C ALA A 324 -20.37 3.07 3.39
N GLY A 325 -19.72 2.02 3.87
CA GLY A 325 -20.12 0.64 3.60
C GLY A 325 -21.38 0.21 4.36
N VAL A 326 -21.53 0.63 5.60
CA VAL A 326 -22.70 0.35 6.42
C VAL A 326 -23.37 1.66 6.82
N VAL A 327 -24.61 1.86 6.38
CA VAL A 327 -25.37 3.10 6.63
C VAL A 327 -26.73 2.72 7.19
N ASN A 328 -27.08 3.23 8.38
CA ASN A 328 -28.33 2.91 9.07
C ASN A 328 -28.57 1.39 9.20
N ASN A 329 -27.54 0.66 9.59
CA ASN A 329 -27.53 -0.82 9.68
C ASN A 329 -27.81 -1.55 8.35
N ASN A 330 -27.60 -0.89 7.22
CA ASN A 330 -27.80 -1.44 5.88
C ASN A 330 -26.47 -1.50 5.13
N THR A 331 -26.20 -2.61 4.47
CA THR A 331 -24.97 -2.90 3.72
C THR A 331 -25.11 -2.72 2.21
N LEU A 332 -26.22 -2.17 1.69
CA LEU A 332 -26.46 -2.00 0.26
C LEU A 332 -25.40 -1.14 -0.45
N SER A 333 -24.79 -0.20 0.27
CA SER A 333 -23.70 0.64 -0.24
C SER A 333 -22.33 -0.01 -0.18
N ALA A 334 -22.16 -1.12 0.57
CA ALA A 334 -20.87 -1.73 0.89
C ALA A 334 -20.04 -2.07 -0.37
N ALA A 335 -20.66 -2.73 -1.35
CA ALA A 335 -19.95 -3.12 -2.57
C ALA A 335 -19.38 -1.91 -3.32
N ASN A 336 -20.15 -0.83 -3.50
CA ASN A 336 -19.70 0.40 -4.16
C ASN A 336 -18.65 1.14 -3.33
N ALA A 337 -18.85 1.27 -2.03
CA ALA A 337 -17.99 1.98 -1.12
C ALA A 337 -16.60 1.33 -1.01
N TYR A 338 -16.57 0.03 -0.77
CA TYR A 338 -15.30 -0.70 -0.60
C TYR A 338 -14.55 -0.89 -1.91
N SER A 339 -15.26 -1.11 -3.04
CA SER A 339 -14.61 -1.16 -4.36
C SER A 339 -14.01 0.18 -4.79
N SER A 340 -14.63 1.30 -4.42
CA SER A 340 -14.08 2.63 -4.64
C SER A 340 -12.78 2.85 -3.83
N SER A 341 -12.72 2.38 -2.59
CA SER A 341 -11.49 2.42 -1.77
C SER A 341 -10.39 1.50 -2.31
N LEU A 342 -10.77 0.30 -2.78
CA LEU A 342 -9.83 -0.64 -3.42
C LEU A 342 -9.24 -0.04 -4.70
N PHE A 343 -10.08 0.51 -5.57
CA PHE A 343 -9.64 1.22 -6.77
C PHE A 343 -8.70 2.38 -6.41
N TYR A 344 -9.03 3.13 -5.36
CA TYR A 344 -8.22 4.24 -4.89
C TYR A 344 -6.81 3.81 -4.50
N VAL A 345 -6.67 2.78 -3.65
CA VAL A 345 -5.35 2.34 -3.19
C VAL A 345 -4.50 1.76 -4.33
N VAL A 346 -5.09 1.00 -5.25
CA VAL A 346 -4.38 0.46 -6.42
C VAL A 346 -3.83 1.59 -7.31
N THR A 347 -4.66 2.58 -7.62
CA THR A 347 -4.27 3.71 -8.48
C THR A 347 -3.30 4.67 -7.79
N TYR A 348 -3.42 4.82 -6.47
CA TYR A 348 -2.45 5.54 -5.66
C TYR A 348 -1.06 4.89 -5.72
N VAL A 349 -0.98 3.57 -5.54
CA VAL A 349 0.28 2.83 -5.63
C VAL A 349 0.90 2.99 -7.01
N LEU A 350 0.11 2.84 -8.09
CA LEU A 350 0.56 3.06 -9.46
C LEU A 350 1.19 4.46 -9.64
N THR A 351 0.55 5.50 -9.15
CA THR A 351 1.07 6.88 -9.26
C THR A 351 2.33 7.09 -8.42
N THR A 352 2.37 6.51 -7.22
CA THR A 352 3.50 6.58 -6.30
C THR A 352 4.75 5.91 -6.86
N LEU A 353 4.60 4.75 -7.52
CA LEU A 353 5.70 4.07 -8.21
C LEU A 353 6.38 4.98 -9.23
N GLY A 354 5.61 5.74 -10.00
CA GLY A 354 6.14 6.68 -10.98
C GLY A 354 6.83 7.89 -10.35
N THR A 355 6.27 8.47 -9.29
CA THR A 355 6.84 9.65 -8.64
C THR A 355 8.22 9.36 -8.04
N PHE A 356 8.33 8.33 -7.21
CA PHE A 356 9.62 7.94 -6.62
C PHE A 356 10.57 7.33 -7.65
N GLY A 357 10.05 6.62 -8.66
CA GLY A 357 10.83 6.13 -9.79
C GLY A 357 11.54 7.27 -10.52
N LEU A 358 10.84 8.39 -10.77
CA LEU A 358 11.42 9.55 -11.41
C LEU A 358 12.48 10.24 -10.54
N ILE A 359 12.26 10.36 -9.22
CA ILE A 359 13.28 10.88 -8.29
C ILE A 359 14.56 10.04 -8.41
N MET A 360 14.46 8.70 -8.40
CA MET A 360 15.62 7.81 -8.54
C MET A 360 16.32 7.95 -9.90
N LEU A 361 15.59 8.18 -10.98
CA LEU A 361 16.17 8.37 -12.31
C LEU A 361 16.92 9.69 -12.47
N LEU A 362 16.55 10.71 -11.69
CA LEU A 362 17.25 11.99 -11.63
C LEU A 362 18.44 11.96 -10.67
N ALA A 363 18.46 11.05 -9.72
CA ALA A 363 19.53 10.91 -8.73
C ALA A 363 20.84 10.42 -9.39
N ARG A 364 22.00 10.88 -8.87
CA ARG A 364 23.33 10.53 -9.32
C ARG A 364 24.21 10.20 -8.12
N GLN A 365 25.41 9.71 -8.36
CA GLN A 365 26.38 9.50 -7.28
C GLN A 365 26.65 10.82 -6.54
N GLY A 366 26.43 10.81 -5.21
CA GLY A 366 26.55 11.99 -4.36
C GLY A 366 25.42 13.02 -4.46
N PHE A 367 24.34 12.73 -5.22
CA PHE A 367 23.19 13.63 -5.40
C PHE A 367 21.87 12.84 -5.42
N GLU A 368 21.01 13.07 -4.43
CA GLU A 368 19.74 12.30 -4.23
C GLU A 368 18.57 12.86 -5.04
N SER A 369 18.61 14.11 -5.49
CA SER A 369 17.48 14.76 -6.22
C SER A 369 16.18 14.75 -5.43
N ASP A 370 16.25 15.03 -4.13
CA ASP A 370 15.11 14.96 -3.22
C ASP A 370 14.63 16.32 -2.71
N GLU A 371 15.32 17.42 -3.07
CA GLU A 371 14.83 18.77 -2.80
C GLU A 371 13.96 19.27 -3.97
N ILE A 372 12.91 20.03 -3.65
CA ILE A 372 12.00 20.60 -4.69
C ILE A 372 12.78 21.49 -5.66
N ASP A 373 13.77 22.22 -5.17
CA ASP A 373 14.62 23.10 -5.98
C ASP A 373 15.49 22.34 -7.01
N ASP A 374 15.78 21.06 -6.79
CA ASP A 374 16.52 20.22 -7.76
C ASP A 374 15.76 20.06 -9.08
N PHE A 375 14.45 20.23 -9.04
CA PHE A 375 13.55 20.12 -10.20
C PHE A 375 13.40 21.41 -10.99
N ARG A 376 14.03 22.54 -10.56
CA ARG A 376 13.94 23.83 -11.24
C ARG A 376 14.34 23.73 -12.70
N GLY A 377 13.47 24.20 -13.58
CA GLY A 377 13.69 24.24 -15.01
C GLY A 377 13.84 22.86 -15.66
N LEU A 378 13.37 21.78 -15.05
CA LEU A 378 13.42 20.43 -15.62
C LEU A 378 12.73 20.37 -16.97
N GLY A 379 11.66 21.15 -17.18
CA GLY A 379 10.96 21.25 -18.46
C GLY A 379 11.83 21.77 -19.61
N ARG A 380 12.83 22.61 -19.33
CA ARG A 380 13.80 23.08 -20.34
C ARG A 380 14.96 22.08 -20.52
N ARG A 381 15.37 21.40 -19.46
CA ARG A 381 16.50 20.46 -19.45
C ARG A 381 16.13 19.09 -20.03
N THR A 382 14.97 18.58 -19.66
CA THR A 382 14.49 17.25 -20.07
C THR A 382 12.95 17.25 -20.09
N PRO A 383 12.34 17.79 -21.17
CA PRO A 383 10.88 18.03 -21.24
C PRO A 383 10.03 16.81 -20.98
N TRP A 384 10.47 15.64 -21.43
CA TRP A 384 9.70 14.42 -21.27
C TRP A 384 9.62 13.94 -19.82
N LEU A 385 10.71 14.07 -19.03
CA LEU A 385 10.70 13.74 -17.60
C LEU A 385 9.78 14.69 -16.82
N ALA A 386 9.88 15.99 -17.12
CA ALA A 386 9.01 16.98 -16.52
C ALA A 386 7.54 16.73 -16.87
N GLY A 387 7.24 16.32 -18.11
CA GLY A 387 5.88 15.98 -18.55
C GLY A 387 5.32 14.78 -17.80
N VAL A 388 6.09 13.70 -17.67
CA VAL A 388 5.66 12.50 -16.91
C VAL A 388 5.46 12.83 -15.42
N MET A 389 6.39 13.62 -14.81
CA MET A 389 6.21 14.05 -13.42
C MET A 389 4.96 14.91 -13.23
N ALA A 390 4.67 15.80 -14.17
CA ALA A 390 3.46 16.61 -14.15
C ALA A 390 2.19 15.74 -14.19
N ILE A 391 2.16 14.68 -15.00
CA ILE A 391 1.06 13.71 -15.03
C ILE A 391 0.85 13.09 -13.65
N PHE A 392 1.92 12.66 -12.97
CA PHE A 392 1.81 12.11 -11.62
C PHE A 392 1.33 13.14 -10.60
N MET A 393 1.84 14.36 -10.65
CA MET A 393 1.40 15.45 -9.76
C MET A 393 -0.07 15.81 -9.98
N PHE A 394 -0.52 15.89 -11.23
CA PHE A 394 -1.93 16.12 -11.54
C PHE A 394 -2.81 14.93 -11.10
N SER A 395 -2.31 13.69 -11.18
CA SER A 395 -3.02 12.54 -10.68
C SER A 395 -3.21 12.60 -9.16
N LEU A 396 -2.16 12.88 -8.40
CA LEU A 396 -2.26 13.03 -6.95
C LEU A 396 -3.15 14.23 -6.53
N ALA A 397 -3.09 15.33 -7.29
CA ALA A 397 -3.98 16.47 -7.10
C ALA A 397 -5.46 16.12 -7.39
N GLY A 398 -5.70 15.17 -8.30
CA GLY A 398 -7.04 14.82 -8.76
C GLY A 398 -7.53 15.70 -9.89
N VAL A 399 -6.68 15.96 -10.88
CA VAL A 399 -7.01 16.77 -12.07
C VAL A 399 -7.34 15.85 -13.25
N PRO A 400 -8.49 16.04 -13.94
CA PRO A 400 -8.79 15.29 -15.17
C PRO A 400 -7.70 15.53 -16.24
N PRO A 401 -7.38 14.57 -17.12
CA PRO A 401 -7.97 13.23 -17.30
C PRO A 401 -7.22 12.12 -16.58
N THR A 402 -6.55 12.38 -15.47
CA THR A 402 -5.74 11.39 -14.76
C THR A 402 -6.58 10.45 -13.89
N VAL A 403 -6.02 9.26 -13.60
CA VAL A 403 -6.72 8.24 -12.82
C VAL A 403 -7.04 8.66 -11.38
N GLY A 404 -6.20 9.52 -10.78
CA GLY A 404 -6.43 10.03 -9.43
C GLY A 404 -7.68 10.90 -9.31
N PHE A 405 -8.07 11.61 -10.39
CA PHE A 405 -9.36 12.29 -10.43
C PHE A 405 -10.53 11.31 -10.31
N TYR A 406 -10.52 10.26 -11.13
CA TYR A 406 -11.57 9.25 -11.11
C TYR A 406 -11.63 8.51 -9.76
N ALA A 407 -10.48 8.19 -9.19
CA ALA A 407 -10.38 7.53 -7.88
C ALA A 407 -11.03 8.38 -6.77
N LYS A 408 -10.72 9.69 -6.72
CA LYS A 408 -11.37 10.62 -5.79
C LYS A 408 -12.87 10.73 -6.04
N LEU A 409 -13.26 10.85 -7.31
CA LEU A 409 -14.66 10.93 -7.70
C LEU A 409 -15.46 9.71 -7.25
N ALA A 410 -14.93 8.49 -7.44
CA ALA A 410 -15.58 7.25 -7.04
C ALA A 410 -15.83 7.19 -5.52
N VAL A 411 -14.82 7.56 -4.72
CA VAL A 411 -14.96 7.62 -3.25
C VAL A 411 -15.99 8.68 -2.85
N LEU A 412 -15.95 9.87 -3.43
CA LEU A 412 -16.94 10.93 -3.14
C LEU A 412 -18.35 10.50 -3.54
N GLN A 413 -18.49 9.84 -4.69
CA GLN A 413 -19.77 9.33 -5.16
C GLN A 413 -20.33 8.28 -4.20
N SER A 414 -19.49 7.42 -3.62
CA SER A 414 -19.94 6.43 -2.62
C SER A 414 -20.50 7.09 -1.36
N LEU A 415 -19.94 8.22 -0.92
CA LEU A 415 -20.46 8.99 0.21
C LEU A 415 -21.80 9.68 -0.14
N VAL A 416 -21.84 10.36 -1.29
CA VAL A 416 -23.04 11.12 -1.70
C VAL A 416 -24.22 10.18 -1.98
N SER A 417 -23.97 8.99 -2.55
CA SER A 417 -25.01 7.99 -2.85
C SER A 417 -25.73 7.45 -1.62
N THR A 418 -25.17 7.64 -0.41
CA THR A 418 -25.85 7.25 0.84
C THR A 418 -27.09 8.10 1.12
N ASN A 419 -27.22 9.29 0.53
CA ASN A 419 -28.26 10.29 0.78
C ASN A 419 -28.41 10.73 2.25
N VAL A 420 -27.37 10.52 3.07
CA VAL A 420 -27.33 10.96 4.47
C VAL A 420 -26.54 12.25 4.57
N SER A 421 -27.12 13.28 5.20
CA SER A 421 -26.53 14.63 5.28
C SER A 421 -25.10 14.64 5.87
N GLY A 422 -24.82 13.79 6.87
CA GLY A 422 -23.49 13.66 7.47
C GLY A 422 -22.43 13.21 6.45
N TYR A 423 -22.71 12.22 5.61
CA TYR A 423 -21.80 11.74 4.58
C TYR A 423 -21.64 12.75 3.42
N ILE A 424 -22.71 13.49 3.07
CA ILE A 424 -22.62 14.58 2.10
C ILE A 424 -21.71 15.68 2.63
N THR A 425 -21.87 16.08 3.90
CA THR A 425 -20.98 17.06 4.55
C THR A 425 -19.54 16.58 4.56
N LEU A 426 -19.32 15.30 4.86
CA LEU A 426 -18.00 14.69 4.83
C LEU A 426 -17.37 14.74 3.43
N ALA A 427 -18.15 14.49 2.37
CA ALA A 427 -17.71 14.62 1.00
C ALA A 427 -17.30 16.06 0.66
N VAL A 428 -18.06 17.06 1.10
CA VAL A 428 -17.72 18.48 0.92
C VAL A 428 -16.40 18.82 1.64
N ILE A 429 -16.23 18.39 2.88
CA ILE A 429 -14.97 18.58 3.63
C ILE A 429 -13.80 17.96 2.88
N ALA A 430 -13.96 16.73 2.38
CA ALA A 430 -12.92 16.03 1.63
C ALA A 430 -12.51 16.77 0.35
N VAL A 431 -13.47 17.34 -0.38
CA VAL A 431 -13.20 18.18 -1.57
C VAL A 431 -12.41 19.43 -1.19
N LEU A 432 -12.82 20.14 -0.14
CA LEU A 432 -12.11 21.34 0.31
C LEU A 432 -10.68 21.04 0.74
N LEU A 433 -10.46 19.97 1.51
CA LEU A 433 -9.13 19.55 1.93
C LEU A 433 -8.29 19.07 0.74
N SER A 434 -8.87 18.38 -0.24
CA SER A 434 -8.20 17.99 -1.47
C SER A 434 -7.78 19.19 -2.31
N PHE A 435 -8.61 20.24 -2.35
CA PHE A 435 -8.27 21.50 -3.03
C PHE A 435 -7.07 22.20 -2.40
N ILE A 436 -6.98 22.22 -1.06
CA ILE A 436 -5.79 22.71 -0.35
C ILE A 436 -4.56 21.89 -0.77
N GLY A 437 -4.70 20.57 -0.85
CA GLY A 437 -3.64 19.68 -1.28
C GLY A 437 -3.15 19.89 -2.72
N ALA A 438 -4.01 20.36 -3.62
CA ALA A 438 -3.61 20.64 -5.00
C ALA A 438 -2.47 21.68 -5.10
N TYR A 439 -2.36 22.60 -4.13
CA TYR A 439 -1.36 23.66 -4.13
C TYR A 439 0.08 23.14 -4.21
N TYR A 440 0.49 22.21 -3.35
CA TYR A 440 1.89 21.75 -3.33
C TYR A 440 2.25 20.87 -4.53
N TYR A 441 1.30 20.17 -5.13
CA TYR A 441 1.53 19.46 -6.38
C TYR A 441 1.73 20.42 -7.55
N ILE A 442 0.88 21.46 -7.65
CA ILE A 442 1.00 22.50 -8.67
C ILE A 442 2.27 23.31 -8.45
N ARG A 443 2.70 23.57 -7.20
CA ARG A 443 3.96 24.23 -6.88
C ARG A 443 5.15 23.49 -7.51
N LEU A 444 5.21 22.14 -7.41
CA LEU A 444 6.27 21.38 -8.06
C LEU A 444 6.22 21.50 -9.58
N VAL A 445 5.04 21.43 -10.19
CA VAL A 445 4.87 21.64 -11.63
C VAL A 445 5.34 23.06 -12.04
N LYS A 446 5.01 24.08 -11.25
CA LYS A 446 5.48 25.45 -11.47
C LYS A 446 7.02 25.53 -11.46
N VAL A 447 7.66 24.94 -10.47
CA VAL A 447 9.12 24.91 -10.34
C VAL A 447 9.78 24.21 -11.54
N MET A 448 9.18 23.12 -12.03
CA MET A 448 9.72 22.37 -13.17
C MET A 448 9.65 23.12 -14.50
N PHE A 449 8.55 23.85 -14.76
CA PHE A 449 8.30 24.42 -16.09
C PHE A 449 8.57 25.92 -16.18
N PHE A 450 8.41 26.69 -15.10
CA PHE A 450 8.43 28.15 -15.13
C PHE A 450 9.67 28.76 -14.46
N ASP A 451 10.34 28.04 -13.54
CA ASP A 451 11.54 28.56 -12.90
C ASP A 451 12.78 28.27 -13.77
N GLU A 452 13.81 29.12 -13.65
CA GLU A 452 15.05 28.95 -14.41
C GLU A 452 15.89 27.78 -13.85
N PRO A 453 16.52 26.98 -14.73
CA PRO A 453 17.35 25.87 -14.30
C PRO A 453 18.60 26.36 -13.57
N VAL A 454 18.92 25.72 -12.44
CA VAL A 454 20.15 25.96 -11.68
C VAL A 454 21.39 25.49 -12.49
N GLN A 455 21.23 24.43 -13.28
CA GLN A 455 22.28 23.92 -14.18
C GLN A 455 21.67 23.73 -15.57
N PRO A 456 22.27 24.31 -16.62
CA PRO A 456 21.72 24.27 -17.98
C PRO A 456 21.89 22.91 -18.69
N THR A 457 22.66 21.97 -18.10
CA THR A 457 22.94 20.67 -18.72
C THR A 457 21.77 19.71 -18.68
N ALA A 458 21.49 19.04 -19.80
CA ALA A 458 20.48 18.01 -19.89
C ALA A 458 20.81 16.82 -18.95
N VAL A 459 19.79 16.28 -18.29
CA VAL A 459 19.93 15.10 -17.45
C VAL A 459 19.99 13.87 -18.35
N ARG A 460 21.12 13.17 -18.36
CA ARG A 460 21.23 11.89 -19.07
C ARG A 460 20.76 10.77 -18.12
N VAL A 461 19.66 10.14 -18.48
CA VAL A 461 19.20 8.92 -17.81
C VAL A 461 19.83 7.72 -18.52
N ALA A 462 20.71 7.00 -17.83
CA ALA A 462 21.47 5.91 -18.44
C ALA A 462 20.68 4.61 -18.62
N ALA A 463 19.66 4.36 -17.76
CA ALA A 463 18.92 3.11 -17.73
C ALA A 463 17.69 3.15 -18.65
N LYS A 464 17.78 2.56 -19.84
CA LYS A 464 16.70 2.53 -20.83
C LYS A 464 15.47 1.76 -20.36
N ASP A 465 15.66 0.65 -19.66
CA ASP A 465 14.59 -0.17 -19.11
C ASP A 465 13.74 0.59 -18.07
N ALA A 466 14.39 1.30 -17.16
CA ALA A 466 13.68 2.14 -16.19
C ALA A 466 12.95 3.32 -16.87
N GLN A 467 13.50 3.87 -17.97
CA GLN A 467 12.80 4.87 -18.78
C GLN A 467 11.53 4.30 -19.41
N VAL A 468 11.60 3.11 -20.01
CA VAL A 468 10.43 2.45 -20.59
C VAL A 468 9.36 2.20 -19.54
N VAL A 469 9.74 1.71 -18.37
CA VAL A 469 8.79 1.49 -17.26
C VAL A 469 8.16 2.81 -16.80
N LEU A 470 8.93 3.91 -16.78
CA LEU A 470 8.38 5.23 -16.42
C LEU A 470 7.36 5.73 -17.45
N TRP A 471 7.62 5.53 -18.74
CA TRP A 471 6.67 5.85 -19.80
C TRP A 471 5.39 5.02 -19.70
N LEU A 472 5.52 3.71 -19.47
CA LEU A 472 4.37 2.82 -19.30
C LEU A 472 3.57 3.20 -18.07
N ASN A 473 4.23 3.58 -16.97
CA ASN A 473 3.56 4.02 -15.75
C ASN A 473 2.79 5.33 -15.96
N GLY A 474 3.42 6.35 -16.59
CA GLY A 474 2.74 7.60 -16.94
C GLY A 474 1.57 7.40 -17.89
N ALA A 475 1.74 6.54 -18.91
CA ALA A 475 0.67 6.16 -19.83
C ALA A 475 -0.47 5.44 -19.11
N ALA A 476 -0.18 4.52 -18.19
CA ALA A 476 -1.19 3.82 -17.41
C ALA A 476 -2.02 4.78 -16.54
N VAL A 477 -1.39 5.80 -15.93
CA VAL A 477 -2.11 6.83 -15.14
C VAL A 477 -3.09 7.64 -16.00
N LEU A 478 -2.74 7.92 -17.24
CA LEU A 478 -3.65 8.61 -18.18
C LEU A 478 -4.72 7.68 -18.73
N LEU A 479 -4.34 6.48 -19.20
CA LEU A 479 -5.26 5.52 -19.81
C LEU A 479 -6.32 5.07 -18.81
N LEU A 480 -5.95 4.74 -17.57
CA LEU A 480 -6.89 4.37 -16.52
C LEU A 480 -7.75 5.55 -16.05
N GLY A 481 -7.30 6.78 -16.25
CA GLY A 481 -8.12 7.96 -16.00
C GLY A 481 -9.21 8.19 -17.05
N ILE A 482 -8.92 7.85 -18.32
CA ILE A 482 -9.88 7.95 -19.42
C ILE A 482 -10.78 6.70 -19.52
N LEU A 483 -10.23 5.51 -19.25
CA LEU A 483 -10.90 4.22 -19.35
C LEU A 483 -10.83 3.44 -18.00
N PRO A 484 -11.43 3.95 -16.93
CA PRO A 484 -11.33 3.36 -15.60
C PRO A 484 -12.17 2.07 -15.46
N GLY A 485 -13.13 1.83 -16.36
CA GLY A 485 -14.15 0.80 -16.23
C GLY A 485 -13.61 -0.61 -16.03
N GLY A 486 -12.53 -0.98 -16.74
CA GLY A 486 -11.94 -2.31 -16.60
C GLY A 486 -11.38 -2.58 -15.20
N LEU A 487 -10.55 -1.69 -14.68
CA LEU A 487 -9.98 -1.82 -13.33
C LEU A 487 -11.06 -1.70 -12.24
N MET A 488 -12.03 -0.79 -12.42
CA MET A 488 -13.14 -0.65 -11.47
C MET A 488 -14.00 -1.94 -11.43
N ALA A 489 -14.24 -2.57 -12.57
CA ALA A 489 -14.97 -3.85 -12.62
C ALA A 489 -14.22 -4.97 -11.88
N MET A 490 -12.90 -5.06 -12.04
CA MET A 490 -12.07 -6.01 -11.27
C MET A 490 -12.15 -5.74 -9.76
N CYS A 491 -12.07 -4.48 -9.34
CA CYS A 491 -12.22 -4.09 -7.94
C CYS A 491 -13.63 -4.43 -7.40
N ALA A 492 -14.67 -4.16 -8.17
CA ALA A 492 -16.04 -4.49 -7.79
C ALA A 492 -16.26 -6.00 -7.67
N GLN A 493 -15.76 -6.79 -8.63
CA GLN A 493 -15.83 -8.25 -8.59
C GLN A 493 -15.11 -8.81 -7.34
N ALA A 494 -13.91 -8.30 -7.03
CA ALA A 494 -13.14 -8.71 -5.87
C ALA A 494 -13.89 -8.47 -4.56
N ILE A 495 -14.44 -7.27 -4.38
CA ILE A 495 -15.18 -6.90 -3.15
C ILE A 495 -16.51 -7.66 -3.05
N VAL A 496 -17.28 -7.74 -4.14
CA VAL A 496 -18.58 -8.47 -4.11
C VAL A 496 -18.37 -9.95 -3.73
N ARG A 497 -17.31 -10.58 -4.22
CA ARG A 497 -17.00 -11.96 -3.85
C ARG A 497 -16.54 -12.09 -2.40
N ALA A 498 -15.73 -11.17 -1.89
CA ALA A 498 -15.30 -11.15 -0.50
C ALA A 498 -16.48 -10.91 0.46
N LEU A 499 -17.45 -10.07 0.10
CA LEU A 499 -18.66 -9.85 0.90
C LEU A 499 -19.65 -11.03 0.86
N ALA A 500 -19.54 -11.92 -0.12
CA ALA A 500 -20.41 -13.08 -0.28
C ALA A 500 -19.85 -14.38 0.34
N SER A 501 -18.57 -14.38 0.75
CA SER A 501 -17.88 -15.53 1.36
C SER A 501 -18.04 -15.53 2.87
#